data_6a329e598026eb92e74ebeb89f9e55c9
#
_entry.id   6a329e598026eb92e74ebeb89f9e55c9
#
_cell.length_a   1.000
_cell.length_b   1.000
_cell.length_c   1.000
_cell.angle_alpha   90.00
_cell.angle_beta   90.00
_cell.angle_gamma   90.00
#
_symmetry.space_group_name_H-M   'P 1'
#
loop_
_entity.id
_entity.type
_entity.pdbx_description
1 polymer ?
#
loop_
_entity_poly.entity_id
_entity_poly.type
_entity_poly.pdbx_seq_one_letter_code
_entity_poly.pdbx_strand_id
1 'polypeptide(L)'
;TDIAAAECRTNCRELFGYTYLSEEMKDLRELFAHAKEGKLYRLNGGEKARMTQGGLTVTAKYPGKRGNDICIKIAENVDESDCWDVETYLDAEVVDAQTVTRIEDLQENAFVEFGGTGVLTAAAGVYLTGGTTAAATGSAYTAFLEAAEKEDFNALAYNGADEKTKKLF
;
A
#
# COMPACT_ATOMS: atom_id res chain seq x y z
N THR A 1 -6.85 5.86 9.75
CA THR A 1 -6.88 4.53 9.08
C THR A 1 -8.31 4.32 8.65
N ASP A 2 -8.56 4.28 7.35
CA ASP A 2 -9.90 4.28 6.81
C ASP A 2 -10.37 2.85 6.50
N ILE A 3 -11.69 2.63 6.54
CA ILE A 3 -12.29 1.40 6.05
C ILE A 3 -12.20 1.43 4.51
N ALA A 4 -11.59 0.42 3.93
CA ALA A 4 -11.57 0.24 2.50
C ALA A 4 -12.71 -0.70 2.09
N ALA A 5 -13.58 -0.24 1.20
CA ALA A 5 -14.54 -1.11 0.53
C ALA A 5 -13.84 -1.85 -0.61
N ALA A 6 -14.01 -3.16 -0.67
CA ALA A 6 -13.49 -3.99 -1.75
C ALA A 6 -14.61 -4.84 -2.33
N GLU A 7 -14.69 -4.86 -3.65
CA GLU A 7 -15.50 -5.81 -4.41
C GLU A 7 -14.64 -6.98 -4.85
N CYS A 8 -15.28 -8.13 -5.08
CA CYS A 8 -14.58 -9.34 -5.50
C CYS A 8 -13.69 -9.08 -6.73
N ARG A 9 -12.38 -9.32 -6.60
CA ARG A 9 -11.31 -9.23 -7.61
C ARG A 9 -10.94 -7.83 -8.09
N THR A 10 -11.57 -6.76 -7.63
CA THR A 10 -11.26 -5.41 -8.07
C THR A 10 -10.11 -4.84 -7.26
N ASN A 11 -9.07 -4.33 -7.93
CA ASN A 11 -7.97 -3.56 -7.37
C ASN A 11 -7.22 -4.18 -6.17
N CYS A 12 -7.15 -5.51 -6.06
CA CYS A 12 -6.45 -6.18 -4.96
C CYS A 12 -4.99 -5.72 -4.84
N ARG A 13 -4.31 -5.51 -5.97
CA ARG A 13 -2.92 -5.07 -5.97
C ARG A 13 -2.76 -3.66 -5.42
N GLU A 14 -3.62 -2.73 -5.79
CA GLU A 14 -3.59 -1.34 -5.31
C GLU A 14 -3.97 -1.25 -3.82
N LEU A 15 -4.97 -2.01 -3.39
CA LEU A 15 -5.47 -1.98 -2.02
C LEU A 15 -4.57 -2.73 -1.03
N PHE A 16 -4.01 -3.87 -1.44
CA PHE A 16 -3.31 -4.80 -0.54
C PHE A 16 -1.85 -5.04 -0.91
N GLY A 17 -1.41 -4.62 -2.09
CA GLY A 17 -0.07 -4.87 -2.59
C GLY A 17 0.15 -6.30 -3.12
N TYR A 18 -0.91 -7.11 -3.27
CA TYR A 18 -0.85 -8.50 -3.69
C TYR A 18 -1.84 -8.80 -4.81
N THR A 19 -1.51 -9.76 -5.66
CA THR A 19 -2.46 -10.25 -6.65
C THR A 19 -3.56 -11.09 -5.99
N TYR A 20 -4.76 -11.11 -6.57
CA TYR A 20 -5.90 -11.85 -6.00
C TYR A 20 -5.61 -13.34 -5.74
N LEU A 21 -4.75 -13.97 -6.55
CA LEU A 21 -4.42 -15.39 -6.44
C LEU A 21 -3.25 -15.69 -5.48
N SER A 22 -2.60 -14.68 -4.93
CA SER A 22 -1.50 -14.87 -3.98
C SER A 22 -1.97 -15.53 -2.68
N GLU A 23 -1.04 -16.17 -1.95
CA GLU A 23 -1.37 -16.86 -0.69
C GLU A 23 -1.88 -15.89 0.39
N GLU A 24 -1.33 -14.68 0.42
CA GLU A 24 -1.72 -13.62 1.35
C GLU A 24 -3.18 -13.20 1.19
N MET A 25 -3.77 -13.44 0.02
CA MET A 25 -5.17 -13.09 -0.30
C MET A 25 -6.15 -14.25 -0.05
N LYS A 26 -5.72 -15.35 0.57
CA LYS A 26 -6.54 -16.54 0.81
C LYS A 26 -7.81 -16.22 1.61
N ASP A 27 -7.67 -15.52 2.73
CA ASP A 27 -8.81 -15.18 3.59
C ASP A 27 -9.82 -14.26 2.89
N LEU A 28 -9.31 -13.35 2.03
CA LEU A 28 -10.15 -12.50 1.20
C LEU A 28 -10.87 -13.29 0.10
N ARG A 29 -10.21 -14.27 -0.51
CA ARG A 29 -10.88 -15.16 -1.47
C ARG A 29 -12.00 -15.95 -0.81
N GLU A 30 -11.78 -16.43 0.42
CA GLU A 30 -12.81 -17.14 1.18
C GLU A 30 -13.99 -16.21 1.52
N LEU A 31 -13.70 -14.98 1.97
CA LEU A 31 -14.74 -13.97 2.21
C LEU A 31 -15.59 -13.74 0.96
N PHE A 32 -14.97 -13.51 -0.20
CA PHE A 32 -15.66 -13.21 -1.45
C PHE A 32 -16.28 -14.45 -2.14
N ALA A 33 -16.04 -15.65 -1.65
CA ALA A 33 -16.84 -16.81 -2.05
C ALA A 33 -18.28 -16.74 -1.50
N HIS A 34 -18.51 -15.95 -0.45
CA HIS A 34 -19.77 -15.85 0.26
C HIS A 34 -20.34 -14.42 0.34
N ALA A 35 -19.52 -13.39 0.11
CA ALA A 35 -19.90 -11.99 0.17
C ALA A 35 -19.71 -11.30 -1.18
N LYS A 36 -20.62 -10.38 -1.52
CA LYS A 36 -20.53 -9.55 -2.71
C LYS A 36 -19.57 -8.37 -2.49
N GLU A 37 -19.62 -7.81 -1.29
CA GLU A 37 -18.83 -6.65 -0.88
C GLU A 37 -18.21 -6.93 0.49
N GLY A 38 -16.97 -6.48 0.70
CA GLY A 38 -16.28 -6.55 1.98
C GLY A 38 -15.79 -5.18 2.41
N LYS A 39 -16.03 -4.83 3.68
CA LYS A 39 -15.45 -3.65 4.33
C LYS A 39 -14.25 -4.08 5.15
N LEU A 40 -13.07 -3.58 4.79
CA LEU A 40 -11.79 -4.04 5.30
C LEU A 40 -11.08 -2.91 6.04
N TYR A 41 -10.49 -3.23 7.16
CA TYR A 41 -9.78 -2.28 8.00
C TYR A 41 -8.36 -2.76 8.29
N ARG A 42 -7.38 -1.87 8.10
CA ARG A 42 -5.98 -2.19 8.36
C ARG A 42 -5.67 -2.09 9.86
N LEU A 43 -5.47 -3.21 10.51
CA LEU A 43 -5.15 -3.29 11.95
C LEU A 43 -3.65 -3.20 12.23
N ASN A 44 -2.79 -3.63 11.31
CA ASN A 44 -1.35 -3.67 11.55
C ASN A 44 -0.75 -2.27 11.56
N GLY A 45 0.06 -2.00 12.57
CA GLY A 45 0.96 -0.87 12.63
C GLY A 45 2.35 -1.21 12.05
N GLY A 46 3.31 -0.33 12.31
CA GLY A 46 4.69 -0.46 11.89
C GLY A 46 5.21 0.81 11.23
N GLU A 47 6.38 0.70 10.59
CA GLU A 47 7.02 1.82 9.89
C GLU A 47 6.79 1.72 8.37
N LYS A 48 6.67 2.88 7.74
CA LYS A 48 6.64 3.00 6.27
C LYS A 48 8.05 2.83 5.72
N ALA A 49 8.20 2.03 4.66
CA ALA A 49 9.43 1.95 3.91
C ALA A 49 9.74 3.27 3.19
N ARG A 50 11.00 3.62 3.07
CA ARG A 50 11.47 4.87 2.42
C ARG A 50 12.74 4.65 1.60
N MET A 51 12.92 5.52 0.61
CA MET A 51 14.19 5.74 -0.04
C MET A 51 14.43 7.23 -0.24
N THR A 52 15.68 7.63 -0.35
CA THR A 52 16.06 9.02 -0.69
C THR A 52 17.17 8.98 -1.73
N GLN A 53 17.03 9.75 -2.80
CA GLN A 53 18.01 9.88 -3.87
C GLN A 53 17.99 11.29 -4.45
N GLY A 54 19.11 12.01 -4.44
CA GLY A 54 19.27 13.32 -5.10
C GLY A 54 18.25 14.31 -4.64
N GLY A 55 17.71 14.52 -3.67
CA GLY A 55 16.64 15.45 -3.23
C GLY A 55 15.23 14.87 -3.30
N LEU A 56 15.03 13.74 -3.99
CA LEU A 56 13.79 12.98 -4.00
C LEU A 56 13.71 12.09 -2.76
N THR A 57 12.58 12.12 -2.07
CA THR A 57 12.20 11.16 -1.04
C THR A 57 10.95 10.42 -1.48
N VAL A 58 10.99 9.10 -1.47
CA VAL A 58 9.83 8.25 -1.74
C VAL A 58 9.47 7.50 -0.48
N THR A 59 8.21 7.56 -0.09
CA THR A 59 7.69 6.91 1.11
C THR A 59 6.54 5.98 0.73
N ALA A 60 6.57 4.73 1.20
CA ALA A 60 5.45 3.81 1.00
C ALA A 60 4.17 4.38 1.60
N LYS A 61 3.05 4.24 0.88
CA LYS A 61 1.74 4.79 1.31
C LYS A 61 1.28 4.19 2.64
N TYR A 62 1.60 2.93 2.88
CA TYR A 62 1.21 2.20 4.09
C TYR A 62 2.40 1.59 4.82
N PRO A 63 2.34 1.49 6.15
CA PRO A 63 3.35 0.77 6.93
C PRO A 63 3.31 -0.72 6.63
N GLY A 64 4.46 -1.38 6.72
CA GLY A 64 4.56 -2.82 6.51
C GLY A 64 5.82 -3.24 5.77
N LYS A 65 6.21 -4.49 5.94
CA LYS A 65 7.36 -5.08 5.24
C LYS A 65 7.19 -5.08 3.73
N ARG A 66 5.93 -5.13 3.25
CA ARG A 66 5.61 -5.10 1.82
C ARG A 66 6.12 -3.84 1.11
N GLY A 67 6.21 -2.72 1.83
CA GLY A 67 6.80 -1.50 1.30
C GLY A 67 8.26 -1.65 0.86
N ASN A 68 9.01 -2.61 1.42
CA ASN A 68 10.40 -2.85 1.03
C ASN A 68 10.53 -3.55 -0.35
N ASP A 69 9.45 -4.10 -0.88
CA ASP A 69 9.43 -4.74 -2.19
C ASP A 69 9.15 -3.73 -3.32
N ILE A 70 8.86 -2.47 -2.96
CA ILE A 70 8.70 -1.39 -3.92
C ILE A 70 10.06 -0.91 -4.39
N CYS A 71 10.23 -0.79 -5.71
CA CYS A 71 11.46 -0.33 -6.35
C CYS A 71 11.14 0.87 -7.24
N ILE A 72 11.98 1.90 -7.17
CA ILE A 72 11.88 3.10 -8.00
C ILE A 72 13.02 3.11 -9.02
N LYS A 73 12.67 3.30 -10.29
CA LYS A 73 13.61 3.52 -11.37
C LYS A 73 13.41 4.91 -11.93
N ILE A 74 14.49 5.60 -12.18
CA ILE A 74 14.49 6.96 -12.74
C ILE A 74 15.47 6.99 -13.91
N ALA A 75 15.00 7.36 -15.08
CA ALA A 75 15.81 7.49 -16.29
C ALA A 75 15.49 8.79 -17.02
N GLU A 76 16.45 9.32 -17.76
CA GLU A 76 16.17 10.42 -18.70
C GLU A 76 15.20 9.92 -19.77
N ASN A 77 14.20 10.75 -20.10
CA ASN A 77 13.27 10.43 -21.18
C ASN A 77 13.98 10.55 -22.53
N VAL A 78 13.80 9.55 -23.40
CA VAL A 78 14.50 9.50 -24.71
C VAL A 78 13.85 10.37 -25.78
N ASP A 79 12.57 10.68 -25.63
CA ASP A 79 11.77 11.39 -26.64
C ASP A 79 11.61 12.88 -26.28
N GLU A 80 11.58 13.21 -25.00
CA GLU A 80 11.40 14.57 -24.49
C GLU A 80 12.64 15.03 -23.71
N SER A 81 13.39 15.99 -24.27
CA SER A 81 14.54 16.59 -23.58
C SER A 81 14.09 17.27 -22.29
N ASP A 82 14.94 17.21 -21.26
CA ASP A 82 14.71 17.76 -19.92
C ASP A 82 13.61 17.04 -19.11
N CYS A 83 13.04 15.94 -19.62
CA CYS A 83 12.07 15.12 -18.92
C CYS A 83 12.71 13.83 -18.35
N TRP A 84 12.09 13.32 -17.30
CA TRP A 84 12.50 12.10 -16.59
C TRP A 84 11.34 11.14 -16.51
N ASP A 85 11.61 9.87 -16.80
CA ASP A 85 10.68 8.78 -16.57
C ASP A 85 10.92 8.21 -15.18
N VAL A 86 9.88 8.25 -14.35
CA VAL A 86 9.89 7.69 -12.99
C VAL A 86 8.91 6.51 -12.95
N GLU A 87 9.46 5.32 -12.81
CA GLU A 87 8.69 4.08 -12.77
C GLU A 87 8.66 3.51 -11.35
N THR A 88 7.47 3.19 -10.86
CA THR A 88 7.25 2.46 -9.62
C THR A 88 7.03 1.00 -9.94
N TYR A 89 7.83 0.13 -9.37
CA TYR A 89 7.74 -1.33 -9.50
C TYR A 89 7.28 -1.98 -8.21
N LEU A 90 6.50 -3.03 -8.34
CA LEU A 90 6.18 -3.98 -7.27
C LEU A 90 6.23 -5.41 -7.84
N ASP A 91 7.03 -6.29 -7.22
CA ASP A 91 7.29 -7.65 -7.73
C ASP A 91 7.80 -7.68 -9.19
N ALA A 92 8.72 -6.79 -9.53
CA ALA A 92 9.28 -6.62 -10.86
C ALA A 92 8.27 -6.21 -11.98
N GLU A 93 7.03 -5.88 -11.62
CA GLU A 93 6.04 -5.31 -12.56
C GLU A 93 5.92 -3.80 -12.34
N VAL A 94 5.83 -3.05 -13.43
CA VAL A 94 5.53 -1.61 -13.38
C VAL A 94 4.08 -1.43 -12.91
N VAL A 95 3.90 -0.71 -11.81
CA VAL A 95 2.58 -0.42 -11.23
C VAL A 95 2.19 1.04 -11.41
N ASP A 96 3.15 1.90 -11.72
CA ASP A 96 2.94 3.31 -12.07
C ASP A 96 4.12 3.83 -12.87
N ALA A 97 3.88 4.74 -13.81
CA ALA A 97 4.91 5.42 -14.61
C ALA A 97 4.50 6.86 -14.85
N GLN A 98 5.43 7.79 -14.61
CA GLN A 98 5.22 9.22 -14.77
C GLN A 98 6.40 9.82 -15.52
N THR A 99 6.12 10.75 -16.44
CA THR A 99 7.13 11.57 -17.10
C THR A 99 7.02 13.00 -16.58
N VAL A 100 8.10 13.50 -15.98
CA VAL A 100 8.10 14.82 -15.30
C VAL A 100 9.43 15.55 -15.53
N THR A 101 9.45 16.86 -15.35
CA THR A 101 10.68 17.66 -15.42
C THR A 101 11.35 17.84 -14.06
N ARG A 102 10.59 17.82 -12.99
CA ARG A 102 11.07 18.10 -11.62
C ARG A 102 10.42 17.17 -10.60
N ILE A 103 11.03 17.06 -9.43
CA ILE A 103 10.53 16.25 -8.30
C ILE A 103 9.14 16.73 -7.87
N GLU A 104 8.90 18.04 -7.87
CA GLU A 104 7.64 18.66 -7.44
C GLU A 104 6.45 18.35 -8.33
N ASP A 105 6.71 17.88 -9.56
CA ASP A 105 5.67 17.54 -10.54
C ASP A 105 5.14 16.12 -10.33
N LEU A 106 5.87 15.28 -9.56
CA LEU A 106 5.47 13.92 -9.25
C LEU A 106 4.17 13.87 -8.45
N GLN A 107 3.27 13.03 -8.88
CA GLN A 107 1.99 12.79 -8.20
C GLN A 107 2.07 11.50 -7.39
N GLU A 108 1.46 11.50 -6.20
CA GLU A 108 1.30 10.27 -5.42
C GLU A 108 0.52 9.21 -6.21
N ASN A 109 0.81 7.94 -5.98
CA ASN A 109 0.07 6.83 -6.56
C ASN A 109 -0.51 5.90 -5.47
N ALA A 110 -1.04 4.76 -5.84
CA ALA A 110 -1.62 3.81 -4.89
C ALA A 110 -0.59 3.20 -3.92
N PHE A 111 0.71 3.27 -4.22
CA PHE A 111 1.78 2.58 -3.52
C PHE A 111 2.71 3.51 -2.76
N VAL A 112 2.98 4.70 -3.29
CA VAL A 112 3.97 5.63 -2.75
C VAL A 112 3.51 7.08 -2.78
N GLU A 113 4.07 7.85 -1.87
CA GLU A 113 4.05 9.31 -1.80
C GLU A 113 5.44 9.82 -2.19
N PHE A 114 5.50 10.84 -3.06
CA PHE A 114 6.73 11.49 -3.47
C PHE A 114 6.90 12.81 -2.72
N GLY A 115 8.12 13.15 -2.37
CA GLY A 115 8.44 14.41 -1.70
C GLY A 115 9.85 14.85 -2.01
N GLY A 116 10.13 16.13 -1.75
CA GLY A 116 11.39 16.75 -2.07
C GLY A 116 11.24 17.81 -3.15
N THR A 117 12.36 18.38 -3.60
CA THR A 117 12.40 19.44 -4.60
C THR A 117 13.66 19.37 -5.45
N GLY A 118 13.58 19.84 -6.69
CA GLY A 118 14.70 19.99 -7.58
C GLY A 118 14.69 19.06 -8.79
N VAL A 119 15.86 18.85 -9.37
CA VAL A 119 16.04 18.00 -10.54
C VAL A 119 16.20 16.56 -10.12
N LEU A 120 15.57 15.65 -10.86
CA LEU A 120 15.71 14.22 -10.66
C LEU A 120 17.14 13.74 -10.95
N THR A 121 17.53 12.66 -10.36
CA THR A 121 18.82 11.98 -10.58
C THR A 121 18.57 10.54 -10.98
N ALA A 122 19.24 10.08 -12.04
CA ALA A 122 19.08 8.72 -12.54
C ALA A 122 19.28 7.66 -11.43
N ALA A 123 18.41 6.67 -11.44
CA ALA A 123 18.44 5.53 -10.54
C ALA A 123 18.06 4.25 -11.30
N ALA A 124 18.94 3.29 -11.36
CA ALA A 124 18.73 2.05 -12.12
C ALA A 124 17.79 1.04 -11.43
N GLY A 125 17.21 1.41 -10.30
CA GLY A 125 16.33 0.60 -9.49
C GLY A 125 16.77 0.63 -8.03
N VAL A 126 16.07 1.42 -7.20
CA VAL A 126 16.34 1.57 -5.77
C VAL A 126 15.13 1.10 -4.99
N TYR A 127 15.31 0.08 -4.16
CA TYR A 127 14.27 -0.42 -3.28
C TYR A 127 14.06 0.50 -2.07
N LEU A 128 12.80 0.67 -1.67
CA LEU A 128 12.48 1.27 -0.39
C LEU A 128 12.93 0.33 0.74
N THR A 129 13.29 0.91 1.87
CA THR A 129 13.80 0.17 3.04
C THR A 129 13.18 0.69 4.34
N GLY A 130 13.36 -0.05 5.44
CA GLY A 130 12.88 0.36 6.77
C GLY A 130 11.40 0.09 7.03
N GLY A 131 10.67 -0.49 6.07
CA GLY A 131 9.30 -0.92 6.29
C GLY A 131 9.21 -2.07 7.30
N THR A 132 8.41 -1.91 8.35
CA THR A 132 8.19 -2.93 9.37
C THR A 132 6.71 -3.18 9.59
N THR A 133 6.36 -4.39 9.96
CA THR A 133 4.99 -4.77 10.37
C THR A 133 4.97 -5.00 11.87
N ALA A 134 4.17 -4.25 12.59
CA ALA A 134 3.89 -4.47 14.00
C ALA A 134 2.56 -5.22 14.16
N ALA A 135 2.47 -6.04 15.21
CA ALA A 135 1.22 -6.71 15.55
C ALA A 135 0.12 -5.70 15.91
N ALA A 136 -1.11 -6.03 15.60
CA ALA A 136 -2.26 -5.25 16.02
C ALA A 136 -2.34 -5.17 17.55
N THR A 137 -2.63 -3.98 18.07
CA THR A 137 -2.80 -3.75 19.50
C THR A 137 -4.28 -3.77 19.87
N GLY A 138 -4.59 -3.91 21.17
CA GLY A 138 -5.97 -3.80 21.66
C GLY A 138 -6.66 -2.49 21.26
N SER A 139 -5.90 -1.38 21.26
CA SER A 139 -6.41 -0.08 20.81
C SER A 139 -6.74 -0.05 19.31
N ALA A 140 -6.01 -0.78 18.48
CA ALA A 140 -6.31 -0.89 17.05
C ALA A 140 -7.64 -1.62 16.80
N TYR A 141 -7.93 -2.66 17.59
CA TYR A 141 -9.24 -3.34 17.54
C TYR A 141 -10.37 -2.45 18.01
N THR A 142 -10.17 -1.68 19.09
CA THR A 142 -11.16 -0.70 19.55
C THR A 142 -11.47 0.34 18.47
N ALA A 143 -10.43 0.90 17.85
CA ALA A 143 -10.59 1.86 16.76
C ALA A 143 -11.31 1.26 15.53
N PHE A 144 -11.06 -0.03 15.24
CA PHE A 144 -11.79 -0.75 14.21
C PHE A 144 -13.29 -0.85 14.54
N LEU A 145 -13.64 -1.24 15.76
CA LEU A 145 -15.04 -1.36 16.18
C LEU A 145 -15.76 -0.02 16.13
N GLU A 146 -15.14 1.06 16.61
CA GLU A 146 -15.67 2.42 16.51
C GLU A 146 -15.89 2.90 15.07
N ALA A 147 -15.03 2.45 14.14
CA ALA A 147 -15.21 2.73 12.74
C ALA A 147 -16.32 1.87 12.13
N ALA A 148 -16.39 0.59 12.49
CA ALA A 148 -17.41 -0.35 12.02
C ALA A 148 -18.82 0.03 12.46
N GLU A 149 -18.99 0.62 13.65
CA GLU A 149 -20.30 1.11 14.15
C GLU A 149 -20.95 2.16 13.21
N LYS A 150 -20.16 2.81 12.37
CA LYS A 150 -20.65 3.84 11.43
C LYS A 150 -21.01 3.27 10.06
N GLU A 151 -20.79 1.98 9.87
CA GLU A 151 -20.96 1.29 8.61
C GLU A 151 -22.14 0.30 8.68
N ASP A 152 -22.89 0.19 7.59
CA ASP A 152 -23.91 -0.85 7.45
C ASP A 152 -23.24 -2.15 6.99
N PHE A 153 -23.45 -3.24 7.72
CA PHE A 153 -22.98 -4.58 7.35
C PHE A 153 -23.93 -5.68 7.85
N ASN A 154 -23.90 -6.83 7.20
CA ASN A 154 -24.74 -7.98 7.57
C ASN A 154 -24.02 -8.97 8.49
N ALA A 155 -22.67 -9.01 8.41
CA ALA A 155 -21.85 -9.91 9.22
C ALA A 155 -20.50 -9.28 9.52
N LEU A 156 -19.98 -9.55 10.71
CA LEU A 156 -18.65 -9.17 11.15
C LEU A 156 -17.85 -10.46 11.37
N ALA A 157 -16.65 -10.54 10.78
CA ALA A 157 -15.79 -11.70 10.88
C ALA A 157 -14.42 -11.33 11.48
N TYR A 158 -13.93 -12.20 12.36
CA TYR A 158 -12.58 -12.14 12.90
C TYR A 158 -11.90 -13.50 12.72
N ASN A 159 -10.81 -13.56 11.98
CA ASN A 159 -10.08 -14.79 11.66
C ASN A 159 -8.91 -15.11 12.62
N GLY A 160 -8.70 -14.27 13.64
CA GLY A 160 -7.64 -14.48 14.63
C GLY A 160 -7.95 -15.56 15.65
N ALA A 161 -6.90 -16.07 16.31
CA ALA A 161 -6.99 -17.14 17.32
C ALA A 161 -7.06 -16.62 18.76
N ASP A 162 -6.84 -15.33 19.02
CA ASP A 162 -6.78 -14.77 20.36
C ASP A 162 -8.16 -14.65 21.00
N GLU A 163 -8.36 -15.40 22.09
CA GLU A 163 -9.64 -15.46 22.83
C GLU A 163 -10.04 -14.13 23.49
N LYS A 164 -9.08 -13.26 23.84
CA LYS A 164 -9.40 -11.95 24.42
C LYS A 164 -9.94 -11.03 23.35
N THR A 165 -9.35 -11.07 22.18
CA THR A 165 -9.81 -10.29 21.03
C THR A 165 -11.16 -10.77 20.53
N LYS A 166 -11.40 -12.09 20.46
CA LYS A 166 -12.72 -12.65 20.10
C LYS A 166 -13.87 -12.13 20.96
N LYS A 167 -13.61 -11.82 22.23
CA LYS A 167 -14.63 -11.29 23.15
C LYS A 167 -14.97 -9.83 22.93
N LEU A 168 -14.25 -9.12 22.08
CA LEU A 168 -14.57 -7.75 21.69
C LEU A 168 -15.59 -7.69 20.55
N PHE A 169 -15.74 -8.78 19.79
CA PHE A 169 -16.68 -8.97 18.68
C PHE A 169 -17.90 -9.75 19.13
#